data_c377bc413007ea4b827b15249b97db50
#
_entry.id   c377bc413007ea4b827b15249b97db50
#
_cell.length_a   1.000
_cell.length_b   1.000
_cell.length_c   1.000
_cell.angle_alpha   90.00
_cell.angle_beta   90.00
_cell.angle_gamma   90.00
#
_symmetry.space_group_name_H-M   'P 1'
#
loop_
_entity.id
_entity.type
_entity.pdbx_description
1 polymer ?
#
loop_
_entity_poly.entity_id
_entity_poly.type
_entity_poly.pdbx_seq_one_letter_code
_entity_poly.pdbx_strand_id
1 'polypeptide(L)'
;YKTGVWPISLEIAGARMTLNQDGSVGLMLGATEIGQGADTVFSQMTAEVLNMDISDIHIQTVQDTDVTPFDTGAYASRQSFVTGTVVKDCANLLKEKILAYAKELLPEETRKLRLDHGWIMAGKDPAISLGNLALESYYSLGNSSVITAEVSEQVKKNTIATGCCFAEVEVDIKLGKIKILHIINVHDSGKLINPKLAEMQVQGGMSMGMGYGLSEQLILDEKTGRPLNGTLLDYKLMTMMDTPDIKADFVELDDPIGPFGNKALGEPPAIPGAPAIRNAVLHATGVAFNENPLTPQRLIDGFMKAGLI
;
A
#
# COMPACT_ATOMS: atom_id res chain seq x y z
N TYR A 1 -7.15 -8.45 -9.67
CA TYR A 1 -6.73 -8.83 -8.31
C TYR A 1 -7.79 -8.43 -7.28
N LYS A 2 -8.14 -9.33 -6.39
CA LYS A 2 -9.05 -9.08 -5.28
C LYS A 2 -8.26 -8.65 -4.03
N THR A 3 -8.60 -7.51 -3.46
CA THR A 3 -8.00 -7.03 -2.21
C THR A 3 -8.38 -7.96 -1.05
N GLY A 4 -7.42 -8.29 -0.19
CA GLY A 4 -7.64 -9.13 0.99
C GLY A 4 -7.78 -10.61 0.70
N VAL A 5 -7.94 -11.40 1.74
CA VAL A 5 -8.02 -12.86 1.66
C VAL A 5 -9.46 -13.39 1.76
N TRP A 6 -9.62 -14.65 1.53
CA TRP A 6 -10.85 -15.42 1.80
C TRP A 6 -10.61 -16.40 2.94
N PRO A 7 -11.48 -16.48 3.94
CA PRO A 7 -12.74 -15.74 4.10
C PRO A 7 -12.52 -14.28 4.51
N ILE A 8 -13.42 -13.39 4.09
CA ILE A 8 -13.37 -11.95 4.39
C ILE A 8 -13.37 -11.62 5.90
N SER A 9 -13.72 -12.60 6.75
CA SER A 9 -13.70 -12.49 8.20
C SER A 9 -12.30 -12.19 8.79
N LEU A 10 -11.23 -12.34 8.01
CA LEU A 10 -9.86 -11.98 8.41
C LEU A 10 -9.51 -10.50 8.18
N GLU A 11 -10.38 -9.74 7.53
CA GLU A 11 -10.13 -8.35 7.17
C GLU A 11 -10.51 -7.40 8.32
N ILE A 12 -9.83 -7.55 9.46
CA ILE A 12 -9.95 -6.71 10.65
C ILE A 12 -8.72 -5.82 10.81
N ALA A 13 -8.93 -4.60 11.29
CA ALA A 13 -7.88 -3.67 11.67
C ALA A 13 -8.33 -2.78 12.84
N GLY A 14 -7.36 -2.13 13.50
CA GLY A 14 -7.61 -1.18 14.56
C GLY A 14 -6.75 0.07 14.43
N ALA A 15 -7.29 1.20 14.86
CA ALA A 15 -6.60 2.49 14.95
C ALA A 15 -6.99 3.20 16.23
N ARG A 16 -6.01 3.85 16.86
CA ARG A 16 -6.22 4.76 17.99
C ARG A 16 -5.59 6.10 17.68
N MET A 17 -6.31 7.17 17.96
CA MET A 17 -5.83 8.54 17.80
C MET A 17 -6.03 9.35 19.08
N THR A 18 -5.08 10.23 19.36
CA THR A 18 -5.09 11.10 20.55
C THR A 18 -4.74 12.51 20.14
N LEU A 19 -5.53 13.49 20.56
CA LEU A 19 -5.17 14.90 20.47
C LEU A 19 -4.13 15.21 21.54
N ASN A 20 -2.92 15.59 21.13
CA ASN A 20 -1.84 15.98 22.02
C ASN A 20 -1.97 17.42 22.52
N GLN A 21 -1.26 17.77 23.60
CA GLN A 21 -1.35 19.09 24.24
C GLN A 21 -0.94 20.27 23.33
N ASP A 22 -0.08 20.02 22.35
CA ASP A 22 0.37 20.99 21.36
C ASP A 22 -0.62 21.17 20.18
N GLY A 23 -1.69 20.35 20.16
CA GLY A 23 -2.66 20.32 19.06
C GLY A 23 -2.33 19.36 17.93
N SER A 24 -1.19 18.67 18.00
CA SER A 24 -0.86 17.58 17.10
C SER A 24 -1.71 16.32 17.40
N VAL A 25 -1.67 15.35 16.50
CA VAL A 25 -2.42 14.09 16.65
C VAL A 25 -1.46 12.91 16.65
N GLY A 26 -1.44 12.15 17.76
CA GLY A 26 -0.80 10.85 17.83
C GLY A 26 -1.67 9.79 17.13
N LEU A 27 -1.08 9.01 16.22
CA LEU A 27 -1.71 7.90 15.51
C LEU A 27 -1.02 6.59 15.86
N MET A 28 -1.78 5.62 16.37
CA MET A 28 -1.31 4.29 16.72
C MET A 28 -2.08 3.24 15.93
N LEU A 29 -1.35 2.33 15.27
CA LEU A 29 -1.87 1.28 14.42
C LEU A 29 -1.21 -0.07 14.72
N GLY A 30 -1.92 -1.17 14.44
CA GLY A 30 -1.32 -2.50 14.36
C GLY A 30 -0.70 -2.81 13.00
N ALA A 31 -1.00 -2.01 11.96
CA ALA A 31 -0.44 -2.18 10.64
C ALA A 31 1.06 -1.85 10.62
N THR A 32 1.84 -2.71 9.97
CA THR A 32 3.31 -2.65 9.99
C THR A 32 3.87 -1.99 8.74
N GLU A 33 4.80 -1.05 8.91
CA GLU A 33 5.66 -0.54 7.84
C GLU A 33 6.72 -1.59 7.49
N ILE A 34 6.81 -1.99 6.23
CA ILE A 34 7.79 -2.95 5.69
C ILE A 34 8.52 -2.41 4.46
N GLY A 35 8.51 -1.08 4.28
CA GLY A 35 9.09 -0.37 3.13
C GLY A 35 8.09 0.01 2.04
N GLN A 36 6.79 -0.30 2.23
CA GLN A 36 5.73 0.04 1.25
C GLN A 36 5.17 1.46 1.42
N GLY A 37 5.57 2.19 2.46
CA GLY A 37 5.14 3.56 2.72
C GLY A 37 3.84 3.68 3.51
N ALA A 38 3.47 2.67 4.31
CA ALA A 38 2.25 2.65 5.11
C ALA A 38 2.16 3.83 6.07
N ASP A 39 3.24 4.12 6.80
CA ASP A 39 3.27 5.22 7.77
C ASP A 39 2.97 6.58 7.12
N THR A 40 3.54 6.83 5.95
CA THR A 40 3.26 8.05 5.18
C THR A 40 1.80 8.10 4.72
N VAL A 41 1.30 7.01 4.15
CA VAL A 41 -0.06 6.93 3.59
C VAL A 41 -1.12 7.10 4.69
N PHE A 42 -0.96 6.46 5.84
CA PHE A 42 -1.92 6.59 6.95
C PHE A 42 -1.86 7.97 7.61
N SER A 43 -0.69 8.59 7.68
CA SER A 43 -0.56 9.98 8.11
C SER A 43 -1.26 10.94 7.15
N GLN A 44 -1.13 10.74 5.83
CA GLN A 44 -1.85 11.52 4.82
C GLN A 44 -3.37 11.36 4.92
N MET A 45 -3.87 10.12 5.08
CA MET A 45 -5.30 9.85 5.27
C MET A 45 -5.86 10.53 6.52
N THR A 46 -5.11 10.53 7.62
CA THR A 46 -5.49 11.19 8.87
C THR A 46 -5.51 12.71 8.70
N ALA A 47 -4.48 13.28 8.11
CA ALA A 47 -4.36 14.71 7.84
C ALA A 47 -5.50 15.22 6.95
N GLU A 48 -5.86 14.47 5.91
CA GLU A 48 -6.98 14.80 5.01
C GLU A 48 -8.31 14.86 5.75
N VAL A 49 -8.65 13.87 6.59
CA VAL A 49 -9.90 13.84 7.35
C VAL A 49 -9.95 14.99 8.35
N LEU A 50 -8.84 15.23 9.05
CA LEU A 50 -8.77 16.28 10.07
C LEU A 50 -8.55 17.67 9.49
N ASN A 51 -8.25 17.77 8.19
CA ASN A 51 -7.86 19.01 7.51
C ASN A 51 -6.71 19.70 8.27
N MET A 52 -5.63 18.94 8.52
CA MET A 52 -4.43 19.36 9.23
C MET A 52 -3.21 19.20 8.33
N ASP A 53 -2.09 19.80 8.72
CA ASP A 53 -0.82 19.52 8.07
C ASP A 53 -0.35 18.10 8.44
N ILE A 54 0.27 17.38 7.50
CA ILE A 54 0.80 16.05 7.75
C ILE A 54 1.91 16.05 8.81
N SER A 55 2.64 17.16 8.95
CA SER A 55 3.67 17.34 9.98
C SER A 55 3.12 17.31 11.41
N ASP A 56 1.81 17.56 11.58
CA ASP A 56 1.13 17.53 12.87
C ASP A 56 0.56 16.13 13.21
N ILE A 57 0.78 15.14 12.34
CA ILE A 57 0.38 13.75 12.57
C ILE A 57 1.60 12.93 12.98
N HIS A 58 1.62 12.45 14.20
CA HIS A 58 2.71 11.65 14.78
C HIS A 58 2.32 10.18 14.83
N ILE A 59 2.71 9.43 13.81
CA ILE A 59 2.45 7.99 13.75
C ILE A 59 3.47 7.22 14.61
N GLN A 60 3.00 6.23 15.35
CA GLN A 60 3.86 5.30 16.06
C GLN A 60 4.35 4.23 15.07
N THR A 61 5.64 4.24 14.78
CA THR A 61 6.27 3.38 13.76
C THR A 61 6.67 1.99 14.27
N VAL A 62 6.65 1.79 15.59
CA VAL A 62 6.99 0.50 16.22
C VAL A 62 5.72 -0.10 16.83
N GLN A 63 5.28 -1.23 16.30
CA GLN A 63 4.13 -1.96 16.82
C GLN A 63 4.54 -2.78 18.04
N ASP A 64 3.72 -2.70 19.07
CA ASP A 64 3.82 -3.48 20.30
C ASP A 64 2.49 -4.18 20.53
N THR A 65 2.47 -5.50 20.46
CA THR A 65 1.24 -6.30 20.55
C THR A 65 0.52 -6.19 21.89
N ASP A 66 1.17 -5.64 22.92
CA ASP A 66 0.53 -5.40 24.21
C ASP A 66 -0.29 -4.11 24.26
N VAL A 67 0.01 -3.13 23.39
CA VAL A 67 -0.60 -1.80 23.44
C VAL A 67 -1.15 -1.29 22.12
N THR A 68 -0.62 -1.71 20.98
CA THR A 68 -1.14 -1.29 19.67
C THR A 68 -2.45 -1.98 19.34
N PRO A 69 -3.38 -1.31 18.66
CA PRO A 69 -4.59 -1.93 18.16
C PRO A 69 -4.28 -3.12 17.26
N PHE A 70 -5.14 -4.14 17.28
CA PHE A 70 -4.93 -5.35 16.51
C PHE A 70 -5.01 -5.10 14.99
N ASP A 71 -4.10 -5.70 14.24
CA ASP A 71 -4.13 -5.85 12.79
C ASP A 71 -3.58 -7.22 12.40
N THR A 72 -4.09 -7.81 11.33
CA THR A 72 -3.69 -9.15 10.90
C THR A 72 -2.40 -9.18 10.09
N GLY A 73 -1.95 -8.04 9.57
CA GLY A 73 -0.66 -7.89 8.89
C GLY A 73 -0.69 -7.34 7.46
N ALA A 74 0.51 -7.18 6.90
CA ALA A 74 0.75 -6.67 5.55
C ALA A 74 0.77 -7.82 4.53
N TYR A 75 -0.37 -8.27 4.08
CA TYR A 75 -0.52 -9.34 3.08
C TYR A 75 -1.76 -9.08 2.21
N ALA A 76 -1.88 -9.81 1.10
CA ALA A 76 -3.02 -9.73 0.17
C ALA A 76 -3.39 -8.28 -0.20
N SER A 77 -2.41 -7.39 -0.22
CA SER A 77 -2.52 -5.96 -0.58
C SER A 77 -3.62 -5.21 0.18
N ARG A 78 -3.84 -5.57 1.46
CA ARG A 78 -5.00 -5.14 2.25
C ARG A 78 -4.82 -3.83 3.00
N GLN A 79 -3.60 -3.43 3.35
CA GLN A 79 -3.39 -2.35 4.33
C GLN A 79 -4.03 -1.03 3.93
N SER A 80 -3.72 -0.46 2.77
CA SER A 80 -4.30 0.82 2.35
C SER A 80 -5.84 0.78 2.26
N PHE A 81 -6.42 -0.40 2.02
CA PHE A 81 -7.86 -0.59 1.94
C PHE A 81 -8.47 -0.86 3.33
N VAL A 82 -8.04 -1.91 4.02
CA VAL A 82 -8.66 -2.35 5.29
C VAL A 82 -8.26 -1.41 6.43
N THR A 83 -6.96 -1.26 6.69
CA THR A 83 -6.49 -0.37 7.75
C THR A 83 -6.80 1.09 7.41
N GLY A 84 -6.71 1.49 6.13
CA GLY A 84 -7.10 2.83 5.68
C GLY A 84 -8.57 3.16 5.93
N THR A 85 -9.49 2.19 5.82
CA THR A 85 -10.91 2.38 6.21
C THR A 85 -11.01 2.71 7.69
N VAL A 86 -10.36 1.92 8.54
CA VAL A 86 -10.39 2.09 10.00
C VAL A 86 -9.71 3.40 10.42
N VAL A 87 -8.61 3.78 9.78
CA VAL A 87 -7.95 5.09 9.99
C VAL A 87 -8.89 6.24 9.66
N LYS A 88 -9.58 6.18 8.53
CA LYS A 88 -10.57 7.19 8.13
C LYS A 88 -11.69 7.33 9.16
N ASP A 89 -12.21 6.19 9.62
CA ASP A 89 -13.32 6.18 10.59
C ASP A 89 -12.87 6.64 11.98
N CYS A 90 -11.66 6.25 12.40
CA CYS A 90 -11.06 6.74 13.65
C CYS A 90 -10.80 8.25 13.61
N ALA A 91 -10.29 8.77 12.49
CA ALA A 91 -10.08 10.22 12.32
C ALA A 91 -11.38 11.00 12.31
N ASN A 92 -12.44 10.48 11.69
CA ASN A 92 -13.77 11.08 11.76
C ASN A 92 -14.31 11.10 13.19
N LEU A 93 -14.20 10.00 13.93
CA LEU A 93 -14.61 9.92 15.33
C LEU A 93 -13.82 10.90 16.20
N LEU A 94 -12.51 11.04 15.99
CA LEU A 94 -11.69 12.03 16.71
C LEU A 94 -12.15 13.45 16.38
N LYS A 95 -12.39 13.75 15.11
CA LYS A 95 -12.91 15.06 14.66
C LYS A 95 -14.23 15.40 15.29
N GLU A 96 -15.16 14.45 15.37
CA GLU A 96 -16.45 14.62 16.04
C GLU A 96 -16.28 14.95 17.53
N LYS A 97 -15.41 14.24 18.24
CA LYS A 97 -15.12 14.49 19.64
C LYS A 97 -14.47 15.85 19.88
N ILE A 98 -13.51 16.25 19.03
CA ILE A 98 -12.90 17.59 19.09
C ILE A 98 -13.95 18.67 18.90
N LEU A 99 -14.80 18.54 17.89
CA LEU A 99 -15.85 19.53 17.62
C LEU A 99 -16.93 19.55 18.72
N ALA A 100 -17.26 18.40 19.32
CA ALA A 100 -18.18 18.35 20.46
C ALA A 100 -17.60 19.08 21.67
N TYR A 101 -16.32 18.81 22.02
CA TYR A 101 -15.65 19.52 23.11
C TYR A 101 -15.54 21.04 22.84
N ALA A 102 -15.20 21.42 21.58
CA ALA A 102 -15.17 22.83 21.18
C ALA A 102 -16.54 23.51 21.37
N LYS A 103 -17.64 22.81 21.13
CA LYS A 103 -18.98 23.35 21.31
C LYS A 103 -19.33 23.55 22.80
N GLU A 104 -18.87 22.64 23.66
CA GLU A 104 -19.02 22.81 25.14
C GLU A 104 -18.19 23.99 25.66
N LEU A 105 -16.96 24.15 25.12
CA LEU A 105 -16.05 25.23 25.51
C LEU A 105 -16.53 26.62 25.03
N LEU A 106 -17.26 26.67 23.90
CA LEU A 106 -17.75 27.88 23.24
C LEU A 106 -19.29 27.90 23.18
N PRO A 107 -20.00 27.88 24.30
CA PRO A 107 -21.47 27.73 24.33
C PRO A 107 -22.21 28.87 23.64
N GLU A 108 -21.67 30.08 23.67
CA GLU A 108 -22.25 31.30 23.06
C GLU A 108 -22.03 31.32 21.52
N GLU A 109 -21.18 30.46 20.99
CA GLU A 109 -20.93 30.39 19.53
C GLU A 109 -22.07 29.66 18.83
N THR A 110 -22.84 30.38 18.03
CA THR A 110 -24.04 29.87 17.33
C THR A 110 -23.73 29.38 15.92
N ARG A 111 -22.58 29.81 15.36
CA ARG A 111 -22.13 29.42 14.01
C ARG A 111 -21.66 27.97 13.99
N LYS A 112 -21.71 27.35 12.81
CA LYS A 112 -21.19 26.00 12.62
C LYS A 112 -19.67 25.98 12.82
N LEU A 113 -19.21 25.13 13.74
CA LEU A 113 -17.79 24.87 13.97
C LEU A 113 -17.25 23.87 12.96
N ARG A 114 -16.01 24.08 12.53
CA ARG A 114 -15.25 23.15 11.70
C ARG A 114 -13.77 23.18 12.08
N LEU A 115 -13.10 22.06 11.87
CA LEU A 115 -11.65 21.95 12.01
C LEU A 115 -10.98 22.36 10.69
N ASP A 116 -9.95 23.19 10.76
CA ASP A 116 -9.27 23.74 9.60
C ASP A 116 -7.84 24.17 9.97
N HIS A 117 -6.84 23.51 9.43
CA HIS A 117 -5.39 23.81 9.63
C HIS A 117 -5.02 24.09 11.08
N GLY A 118 -5.35 23.17 12.00
CA GLY A 118 -5.02 23.28 13.42
C GLY A 118 -5.86 24.29 14.20
N TRP A 119 -6.98 24.77 13.63
CA TRP A 119 -7.90 25.71 14.27
C TRP A 119 -9.34 25.19 14.25
N ILE A 120 -10.08 25.46 15.30
CA ILE A 120 -11.54 25.44 15.26
C ILE A 120 -12.02 26.78 14.71
N MET A 121 -12.68 26.70 13.57
CA MET A 121 -13.24 27.87 12.90
C MET A 121 -14.74 28.00 13.20
N ALA A 122 -15.19 29.20 13.46
CA ALA A 122 -16.60 29.57 13.56
C ALA A 122 -17.02 30.37 12.31
N GLY A 123 -17.61 29.70 11.34
CA GLY A 123 -17.81 30.28 10.02
C GLY A 123 -16.48 30.50 9.30
N LYS A 124 -16.08 31.77 9.11
CA LYS A 124 -14.77 32.12 8.47
C LYS A 124 -13.70 32.54 9.47
N ASP A 125 -14.08 32.78 10.74
CA ASP A 125 -13.19 33.32 11.75
C ASP A 125 -12.58 32.20 12.61
N PRO A 126 -11.28 32.28 12.98
CA PRO A 126 -10.68 31.36 13.95
C PRO A 126 -11.27 31.62 15.34
N ALA A 127 -11.75 30.55 15.99
CA ALA A 127 -12.33 30.61 17.33
C ALA A 127 -11.33 30.21 18.41
N ILE A 128 -10.66 29.07 18.23
CA ILE A 128 -9.63 28.56 19.15
C ILE A 128 -8.66 27.65 18.39
N SER A 129 -7.36 27.72 18.72
CA SER A 129 -6.37 26.78 18.18
C SER A 129 -6.54 25.39 18.80
N LEU A 130 -6.17 24.32 18.06
CA LEU A 130 -6.19 22.96 18.61
C LEU A 130 -5.30 22.79 19.83
N GLY A 131 -4.15 23.45 19.87
CA GLY A 131 -3.27 23.43 21.06
C GLY A 131 -3.97 24.03 22.28
N ASN A 132 -4.61 25.19 22.17
CA ASN A 132 -5.35 25.78 23.27
C ASN A 132 -6.56 24.91 23.68
N LEU A 133 -7.31 24.40 22.71
CA LEU A 133 -8.41 23.47 22.98
C LEU A 133 -7.93 22.21 23.70
N ALA A 134 -6.79 21.65 23.28
CA ALA A 134 -6.19 20.50 23.95
C ALA A 134 -5.80 20.81 25.39
N LEU A 135 -5.12 21.95 25.63
CA LEU A 135 -4.76 22.36 26.99
C LEU A 135 -5.99 22.52 27.88
N GLU A 136 -7.07 23.12 27.39
CA GLU A 136 -8.34 23.20 28.13
C GLU A 136 -8.88 21.78 28.42
N SER A 137 -8.85 20.86 27.45
CA SER A 137 -9.33 19.50 27.67
C SER A 137 -8.50 18.71 28.69
N TYR A 138 -7.22 18.96 28.77
CA TYR A 138 -6.33 18.28 29.75
C TYR A 138 -6.42 18.85 31.17
N TYR A 139 -6.60 20.17 31.31
CA TYR A 139 -6.37 20.88 32.57
C TYR A 139 -7.57 21.67 33.10
N SER A 140 -8.69 21.66 32.44
CA SER A 140 -9.90 22.35 32.89
C SER A 140 -10.44 21.79 34.22
N LEU A 141 -10.74 22.67 35.16
CA LEU A 141 -11.31 22.27 36.46
C LEU A 141 -12.73 21.71 36.30
N GLY A 142 -12.91 20.47 36.69
CA GLY A 142 -14.22 19.82 36.73
C GLY A 142 -14.67 19.11 35.44
N ASN A 143 -13.96 19.30 34.31
CA ASN A 143 -14.30 18.65 33.02
C ASN A 143 -13.05 18.29 32.21
N SER A 144 -11.97 17.88 32.90
CA SER A 144 -10.74 17.46 32.18
C SER A 144 -10.88 16.05 31.62
N SER A 145 -10.52 15.89 30.35
CA SER A 145 -10.39 14.59 29.70
C SER A 145 -9.48 14.67 28.47
N VAL A 146 -8.74 13.61 28.23
CA VAL A 146 -7.94 13.49 27.01
C VAL A 146 -8.85 13.11 25.85
N ILE A 147 -8.83 13.89 24.78
CA ILE A 147 -9.65 13.61 23.60
C ILE A 147 -8.98 12.51 22.78
N THR A 148 -9.58 11.32 22.83
CA THR A 148 -9.09 10.12 22.13
C THR A 148 -10.20 9.48 21.34
N ALA A 149 -9.83 8.82 20.24
CA ALA A 149 -10.69 7.95 19.46
C ALA A 149 -10.02 6.59 19.25
N GLU A 150 -10.80 5.54 19.27
CA GLU A 150 -10.36 4.20 18.94
C GLU A 150 -11.44 3.50 18.13
N VAL A 151 -11.02 2.88 17.03
CA VAL A 151 -11.90 2.07 16.17
C VAL A 151 -11.18 0.76 15.91
N SER A 152 -11.89 -0.35 16.08
CA SER A 152 -11.45 -1.68 15.67
C SER A 152 -12.64 -2.36 15.02
N GLU A 153 -12.53 -2.63 13.73
CA GLU A 153 -13.64 -3.19 12.98
C GLU A 153 -13.22 -4.10 11.83
N GLN A 154 -14.17 -4.87 11.36
CA GLN A 154 -14.04 -5.75 10.22
C GLN A 154 -14.58 -5.07 8.96
N VAL A 155 -13.76 -4.98 7.92
CA VAL A 155 -14.21 -4.55 6.59
C VAL A 155 -14.91 -5.71 5.88
N LYS A 156 -16.19 -5.51 5.55
CA LYS A 156 -17.09 -6.56 5.04
C LYS A 156 -17.17 -6.66 3.53
N LYS A 157 -16.47 -5.79 2.81
CA LYS A 157 -16.47 -5.73 1.34
C LYS A 157 -15.03 -5.77 0.83
N ASN A 158 -14.86 -6.21 -0.42
CA ASN A 158 -13.57 -6.20 -1.09
C ASN A 158 -13.68 -5.38 -2.37
N THR A 159 -12.54 -4.83 -2.80
CA THR A 159 -12.40 -4.18 -4.10
C THR A 159 -11.67 -5.09 -5.09
N ILE A 160 -11.81 -4.80 -6.36
CA ILE A 160 -11.11 -5.47 -7.45
C ILE A 160 -10.22 -4.45 -8.13
N ALA A 161 -8.90 -4.64 -8.00
CA ALA A 161 -7.92 -3.91 -8.79
C ALA A 161 -7.72 -4.63 -10.13
N THR A 162 -7.55 -3.86 -11.19
CA THR A 162 -7.30 -4.39 -12.54
C THR A 162 -6.03 -3.78 -13.11
N GLY A 163 -5.42 -4.45 -14.07
CA GLY A 163 -4.24 -3.92 -14.72
C GLY A 163 -3.82 -4.77 -15.90
N CYS A 164 -2.88 -4.24 -16.68
CA CYS A 164 -2.25 -4.95 -17.79
C CYS A 164 -0.79 -4.56 -17.90
N CYS A 165 0.02 -5.51 -18.38
CA CYS A 165 1.44 -5.33 -18.60
C CYS A 165 1.77 -5.62 -20.06
N PHE A 166 2.63 -4.78 -20.64
CA PHE A 166 3.16 -4.93 -21.99
C PHE A 166 4.66 -5.02 -21.92
N ALA A 167 5.26 -5.99 -22.63
CA ALA A 167 6.69 -6.17 -22.72
C ALA A 167 7.15 -6.22 -24.16
N GLU A 168 8.25 -5.53 -24.46
CA GLU A 168 9.01 -5.65 -25.69
C GLU A 168 10.34 -6.31 -25.38
N VAL A 169 10.70 -7.35 -26.13
CA VAL A 169 11.88 -8.14 -25.87
C VAL A 169 12.71 -8.37 -27.14
N GLU A 170 14.02 -8.49 -26.96
CA GLU A 170 14.96 -9.04 -27.92
C GLU A 170 15.36 -10.44 -27.45
N VAL A 171 15.28 -11.43 -28.36
CA VAL A 171 15.62 -12.83 -28.06
C VAL A 171 16.81 -13.28 -28.89
N ASP A 172 17.92 -13.59 -28.23
CA ASP A 172 19.05 -14.27 -28.84
C ASP A 172 18.76 -15.78 -28.81
N ILE A 173 18.34 -16.31 -29.96
CA ILE A 173 17.96 -17.72 -30.10
C ILE A 173 19.15 -18.63 -29.87
N LYS A 174 20.39 -18.26 -30.34
CA LYS A 174 21.59 -19.09 -30.21
C LYS A 174 22.11 -19.17 -28.80
N LEU A 175 22.00 -18.08 -28.04
CA LEU A 175 22.49 -18.03 -26.67
C LEU A 175 21.37 -18.32 -25.64
N GLY A 176 20.12 -18.42 -26.07
CA GLY A 176 18.97 -18.57 -25.17
C GLY A 176 18.82 -17.36 -24.21
N LYS A 177 19.06 -16.14 -24.68
CA LYS A 177 19.00 -14.95 -23.85
C LYS A 177 17.83 -14.08 -24.24
N ILE A 178 17.17 -13.51 -23.22
CA ILE A 178 16.12 -12.51 -23.36
C ILE A 178 16.66 -11.20 -22.82
N LYS A 179 16.52 -10.13 -23.59
CA LYS A 179 16.71 -8.76 -23.13
C LYS A 179 15.36 -8.04 -23.21
N ILE A 180 14.89 -7.55 -22.07
CA ILE A 180 13.69 -6.70 -22.04
C ILE A 180 14.11 -5.30 -22.52
N LEU A 181 13.51 -4.82 -23.59
CA LEU A 181 13.76 -3.48 -24.14
C LEU A 181 12.88 -2.45 -23.46
N HIS A 182 11.57 -2.74 -23.36
CA HIS A 182 10.59 -1.90 -22.71
C HIS A 182 9.60 -2.77 -21.95
N ILE A 183 9.18 -2.29 -20.77
CA ILE A 183 8.11 -2.89 -20.00
C ILE A 183 7.23 -1.80 -19.36
N ILE A 184 5.93 -1.90 -19.58
CA ILE A 184 4.94 -0.94 -19.11
C ILE A 184 3.87 -1.69 -18.35
N ASN A 185 3.52 -1.18 -17.18
CA ASN A 185 2.45 -1.74 -16.36
C ASN A 185 1.43 -0.64 -16.04
N VAL A 186 0.18 -0.86 -16.42
CA VAL A 186 -0.93 0.09 -16.23
C VAL A 186 -1.90 -0.50 -15.24
N HIS A 187 -2.21 0.25 -14.17
CA HIS A 187 -3.08 -0.21 -13.09
C HIS A 187 -4.28 0.71 -12.86
N ASP A 188 -5.43 0.11 -12.56
CA ASP A 188 -6.53 0.71 -11.85
C ASP A 188 -6.47 0.23 -10.39
N SER A 189 -5.83 1.03 -9.55
CA SER A 189 -5.78 0.86 -8.10
C SER A 189 -6.72 1.83 -7.38
N GLY A 190 -7.75 2.29 -8.07
CA GLY A 190 -8.62 3.33 -7.60
C GLY A 190 -7.91 4.68 -7.56
N LYS A 191 -8.32 5.55 -6.66
CA LYS A 191 -7.67 6.83 -6.45
C LYS A 191 -6.35 6.64 -5.70
N LEU A 192 -5.27 7.25 -6.20
CA LEU A 192 -3.96 7.14 -5.58
C LEU A 192 -3.86 8.05 -4.36
N ILE A 193 -3.56 7.47 -3.20
CA ILE A 193 -3.33 8.26 -1.97
C ILE A 193 -2.00 9.00 -2.05
N ASN A 194 -0.96 8.34 -2.57
CA ASN A 194 0.34 8.93 -2.82
C ASN A 194 0.87 8.45 -4.17
N PRO A 195 0.80 9.26 -5.23
CA PRO A 195 1.19 8.85 -6.58
C PRO A 195 2.64 8.37 -6.69
N LYS A 196 3.57 9.02 -5.98
CA LYS A 196 4.99 8.64 -6.02
C LYS A 196 5.26 7.29 -5.34
N LEU A 197 4.68 7.04 -4.18
CA LEU A 197 4.78 5.75 -3.51
C LEU A 197 4.09 4.65 -4.32
N ALA A 198 2.97 4.96 -4.98
CA ALA A 198 2.28 4.03 -5.86
C ALA A 198 3.17 3.63 -7.06
N GLU A 199 3.83 4.59 -7.71
CA GLU A 199 4.79 4.33 -8.79
C GLU A 199 5.94 3.41 -8.32
N MET A 200 6.55 3.72 -7.17
CA MET A 200 7.62 2.91 -6.59
C MET A 200 7.15 1.50 -6.26
N GLN A 201 5.93 1.34 -5.77
CA GLN A 201 5.32 0.03 -5.49
C GLN A 201 5.15 -0.79 -6.78
N VAL A 202 4.70 -0.16 -7.88
CA VAL A 202 4.58 -0.81 -9.19
C VAL A 202 5.95 -1.23 -9.71
N GLN A 203 6.95 -0.36 -9.66
CA GLN A 203 8.31 -0.68 -10.12
C GLN A 203 8.91 -1.86 -9.35
N GLY A 204 8.76 -1.87 -8.02
CA GLY A 204 9.23 -2.98 -7.17
C GLY A 204 8.52 -4.30 -7.48
N GLY A 205 7.19 -4.29 -7.62
CA GLY A 205 6.41 -5.47 -7.99
C GLY A 205 6.78 -6.00 -9.38
N MET A 206 6.97 -5.11 -10.36
CA MET A 206 7.41 -5.50 -11.71
C MET A 206 8.79 -6.14 -11.69
N SER A 207 9.74 -5.61 -10.91
CA SER A 207 11.07 -6.20 -10.75
C SER A 207 10.97 -7.65 -10.23
N MET A 208 10.12 -7.90 -9.24
CA MET A 208 9.85 -9.27 -8.76
C MET A 208 9.22 -10.15 -9.85
N GLY A 209 8.24 -9.63 -10.60
CA GLY A 209 7.59 -10.36 -11.70
C GLY A 209 8.53 -10.71 -12.83
N MET A 210 9.47 -9.82 -13.16
CA MET A 210 10.55 -10.09 -14.15
C MET A 210 11.51 -11.16 -13.63
N GLY A 211 11.98 -11.05 -12.39
CA GLY A 211 12.86 -12.04 -11.77
C GLY A 211 12.23 -13.43 -11.76
N TYR A 212 10.97 -13.54 -11.35
CA TYR A 212 10.20 -14.79 -11.41
C TYR A 212 10.09 -15.36 -12.84
N GLY A 213 9.94 -14.49 -13.83
CA GLY A 213 9.86 -14.90 -15.23
C GLY A 213 11.17 -15.37 -15.85
N LEU A 214 12.31 -14.81 -15.42
CA LEU A 214 13.58 -14.94 -16.14
C LEU A 214 14.68 -15.69 -15.37
N SER A 215 14.82 -15.51 -14.06
CA SER A 215 16.03 -15.92 -13.34
C SER A 215 15.81 -16.57 -11.98
N GLU A 216 14.73 -16.24 -11.28
CA GLU A 216 14.52 -16.68 -9.90
C GLU A 216 13.92 -18.09 -9.85
N GLN A 217 14.65 -19.02 -9.27
CA GLN A 217 14.22 -20.40 -9.05
C GLN A 217 14.83 -20.92 -7.76
N LEU A 218 13.99 -21.25 -6.77
CA LEU A 218 14.44 -21.98 -5.60
C LEU A 218 14.59 -23.46 -5.94
N ILE A 219 15.81 -24.00 -5.78
CA ILE A 219 16.13 -25.40 -6.04
C ILE A 219 16.22 -26.12 -4.70
N LEU A 220 15.39 -27.14 -4.53
CA LEU A 220 15.34 -27.94 -3.31
C LEU A 220 15.95 -29.33 -3.57
N ASP A 221 16.66 -29.85 -2.59
CA ASP A 221 17.02 -31.27 -2.55
C ASP A 221 15.75 -32.10 -2.32
N GLU A 222 15.43 -32.98 -3.23
CA GLU A 222 14.19 -33.75 -3.24
C GLU A 222 14.02 -34.67 -2.02
N LYS A 223 15.13 -35.09 -1.40
CA LYS A 223 15.09 -36.01 -0.25
C LYS A 223 14.98 -35.30 1.08
N THR A 224 15.64 -34.16 1.20
CA THR A 224 15.76 -33.44 2.48
C THR A 224 14.93 -32.17 2.56
N GLY A 225 14.44 -31.63 1.43
CA GLY A 225 13.80 -30.33 1.32
C GLY A 225 14.74 -29.15 1.55
N ARG A 226 16.06 -29.39 1.62
CA ARG A 226 17.05 -28.34 1.84
C ARG A 226 17.25 -27.50 0.59
N PRO A 227 17.24 -26.15 0.68
CA PRO A 227 17.63 -25.29 -0.44
C PRO A 227 19.06 -25.54 -0.89
N LEU A 228 19.26 -25.77 -2.18
CA LEU A 228 20.58 -25.97 -2.81
C LEU A 228 21.20 -24.66 -3.27
N ASN A 229 20.37 -23.62 -3.48
CA ASN A 229 20.79 -22.28 -3.90
C ASN A 229 20.22 -21.20 -2.95
N GLY A 230 20.35 -21.42 -1.65
CA GLY A 230 19.78 -20.57 -0.59
C GLY A 230 20.59 -19.30 -0.26
N THR A 231 21.54 -18.89 -1.10
CA THR A 231 22.33 -17.67 -0.92
C THR A 231 22.09 -16.70 -2.07
N LEU A 232 22.31 -15.40 -1.86
CA LEU A 232 22.18 -14.38 -2.92
C LEU A 232 23.27 -14.54 -4.03
N LEU A 233 24.30 -15.36 -3.81
CA LEU A 233 25.26 -15.73 -4.84
C LEU A 233 24.64 -16.69 -5.87
N ASP A 234 23.80 -17.60 -5.42
CA ASP A 234 23.25 -18.69 -6.24
C ASP A 234 21.79 -18.43 -6.65
N TYR A 235 20.99 -17.80 -5.78
CA TYR A 235 19.65 -17.34 -6.10
C TYR A 235 19.72 -16.01 -6.85
N LYS A 236 19.31 -16.01 -8.12
CA LYS A 236 19.57 -14.92 -9.07
C LYS A 236 18.44 -13.87 -9.07
N LEU A 237 18.52 -12.90 -8.15
CA LEU A 237 17.69 -11.71 -8.21
C LEU A 237 18.07 -10.80 -9.40
N MET A 238 17.10 -10.07 -9.93
CA MET A 238 17.37 -9.03 -10.92
C MET A 238 18.23 -7.93 -10.29
N THR A 239 19.30 -7.56 -11.00
CA THR A 239 20.17 -6.45 -10.61
C THR A 239 19.77 -5.17 -11.35
N MET A 240 20.34 -4.02 -10.96
CA MET A 240 20.15 -2.77 -11.69
C MET A 240 20.59 -2.87 -13.16
N MET A 241 21.58 -3.72 -13.47
CA MET A 241 22.07 -3.93 -14.84
C MET A 241 21.13 -4.78 -15.69
N ASP A 242 20.30 -5.60 -15.05
CA ASP A 242 19.34 -6.50 -15.71
C ASP A 242 17.96 -5.82 -15.84
N THR A 243 17.72 -4.77 -15.05
CA THR A 243 16.43 -4.08 -14.99
C THR A 243 16.32 -3.07 -16.13
N PRO A 244 15.29 -3.19 -17.01
CA PRO A 244 15.03 -2.21 -18.05
C PRO A 244 14.45 -0.92 -17.47
N ASP A 245 14.23 0.06 -18.32
CA ASP A 245 13.40 1.22 -17.95
C ASP A 245 11.93 0.77 -17.73
N ILE A 246 11.48 0.83 -16.48
CA ILE A 246 10.15 0.39 -16.05
C ILE A 246 9.22 1.60 -16.06
N LYS A 247 8.16 1.52 -16.85
CA LYS A 247 7.12 2.54 -16.86
C LYS A 247 5.88 2.06 -16.12
N ALA A 248 5.49 2.80 -15.08
CA ALA A 248 4.21 2.66 -14.38
C ALA A 248 3.23 3.72 -14.87
N ASP A 249 1.97 3.35 -15.07
CA ASP A 249 0.90 4.27 -15.38
C ASP A 249 -0.38 3.86 -14.65
N PHE A 250 -1.30 4.80 -14.44
CA PHE A 250 -2.49 4.57 -13.63
C PHE A 250 -3.75 5.10 -14.34
N VAL A 251 -4.81 4.30 -14.23
CA VAL A 251 -6.17 4.71 -14.52
C VAL A 251 -6.87 4.90 -13.17
N GLU A 252 -7.11 6.14 -12.78
CA GLU A 252 -7.73 6.44 -11.49
C GLU A 252 -9.26 6.42 -11.61
N LEU A 253 -9.87 5.32 -11.16
CA LEU A 253 -11.31 5.18 -11.02
C LEU A 253 -11.65 5.24 -9.52
N ASP A 254 -12.45 6.23 -9.13
CA ASP A 254 -12.88 6.39 -7.75
C ASP A 254 -13.75 5.19 -7.32
N ASP A 255 -13.23 4.36 -6.43
CA ASP A 255 -13.94 3.17 -5.95
C ASP A 255 -14.89 3.55 -4.81
N PRO A 256 -16.20 3.23 -4.92
CA PRO A 256 -17.17 3.64 -3.91
C PRO A 256 -17.02 2.90 -2.56
N ILE A 257 -16.21 1.84 -2.50
CA ILE A 257 -16.02 1.00 -1.30
C ILE A 257 -14.73 1.37 -0.58
N GLY A 258 -13.65 1.63 -1.34
CA GLY A 258 -12.33 1.93 -0.78
C GLY A 258 -12.27 3.29 -0.07
N PRO A 259 -11.51 3.39 1.03
CA PRO A 259 -11.31 4.68 1.67
C PRO A 259 -10.63 5.65 0.69
N PHE A 260 -11.19 6.84 0.53
CA PHE A 260 -10.76 7.83 -0.46
C PHE A 260 -10.74 7.31 -1.91
N GLY A 261 -11.54 6.28 -2.24
CA GLY A 261 -11.63 5.72 -3.58
C GLY A 261 -10.49 4.78 -3.98
N ASN A 262 -9.63 4.36 -3.04
CA ASN A 262 -8.49 3.50 -3.35
C ASN A 262 -8.85 2.01 -3.48
N LYS A 263 -7.94 1.24 -4.08
CA LYS A 263 -7.95 -0.22 -4.18
C LYS A 263 -6.56 -0.78 -3.85
N ALA A 264 -6.41 -2.11 -3.94
CA ALA A 264 -5.13 -2.79 -3.75
C ALA A 264 -4.08 -2.37 -4.78
N LEU A 265 -2.81 -2.30 -4.36
CA LEU A 265 -1.67 -2.03 -5.24
C LEU A 265 -0.42 -2.89 -4.94
N GLY A 266 -0.33 -3.54 -3.78
CA GLY A 266 0.90 -4.23 -3.35
C GLY A 266 1.32 -5.37 -4.28
N GLU A 267 0.51 -6.41 -4.41
CA GLU A 267 0.82 -7.60 -5.21
C GLU A 267 0.40 -7.50 -6.69
N PRO A 268 -0.66 -6.77 -7.08
CA PRO A 268 -1.08 -6.69 -8.48
C PRO A 268 0.03 -6.40 -9.49
N PRO A 269 1.01 -5.53 -9.21
CA PRO A 269 2.09 -5.24 -10.15
C PRO A 269 3.02 -6.41 -10.47
N ALA A 270 3.20 -7.35 -9.55
CA ALA A 270 4.08 -8.50 -9.74
C ALA A 270 3.48 -9.58 -10.66
N ILE A 271 2.15 -9.67 -10.71
CA ILE A 271 1.44 -10.76 -11.38
C ILE A 271 1.64 -10.77 -12.90
N PRO A 272 1.49 -9.65 -13.65
CA PRO A 272 1.45 -9.67 -15.10
C PRO A 272 2.83 -9.67 -15.77
N GLY A 273 3.92 -9.43 -15.04
CA GLY A 273 5.27 -9.29 -15.61
C GLY A 273 5.76 -10.56 -16.33
N ALA A 274 5.79 -11.69 -15.64
CA ALA A 274 6.23 -12.95 -16.23
C ALA A 274 5.36 -13.41 -17.42
N PRO A 275 4.01 -13.38 -17.37
CA PRO A 275 3.16 -13.66 -18.51
C PRO A 275 3.40 -12.73 -19.71
N ALA A 276 3.62 -11.43 -19.47
CA ALA A 276 3.89 -10.47 -20.55
C ALA A 276 5.20 -10.80 -21.28
N ILE A 277 6.27 -11.09 -20.53
CA ILE A 277 7.56 -11.50 -21.10
C ILE A 277 7.42 -12.81 -21.87
N ARG A 278 6.75 -13.80 -21.28
CA ARG A 278 6.50 -15.10 -21.94
C ARG A 278 5.74 -14.91 -23.26
N ASN A 279 4.74 -14.05 -23.31
CA ASN A 279 3.98 -13.78 -24.50
C ASN A 279 4.79 -13.00 -25.56
N ALA A 280 5.66 -12.08 -25.13
CA ALA A 280 6.58 -11.39 -26.02
C ALA A 280 7.60 -12.36 -26.67
N VAL A 281 8.13 -13.33 -25.90
CA VAL A 281 9.00 -14.39 -26.44
C VAL A 281 8.24 -15.27 -27.43
N LEU A 282 7.02 -15.67 -27.13
CA LEU A 282 6.17 -16.42 -28.07
C LEU A 282 5.96 -15.64 -29.36
N HIS A 283 5.65 -14.35 -29.27
CA HIS A 283 5.44 -13.51 -30.46
C HIS A 283 6.72 -13.36 -31.29
N ALA A 284 7.88 -13.22 -30.65
CA ALA A 284 9.17 -13.05 -31.33
C ALA A 284 9.67 -14.35 -32.01
N THR A 285 9.38 -15.51 -31.45
CA THR A 285 10.01 -16.77 -31.84
C THR A 285 9.05 -17.82 -32.39
N GLY A 286 7.75 -17.68 -32.15
CA GLY A 286 6.74 -18.70 -32.44
C GLY A 286 6.76 -19.89 -31.47
N VAL A 287 7.67 -19.92 -30.47
CA VAL A 287 7.83 -21.03 -29.53
C VAL A 287 7.14 -20.73 -28.20
N ALA A 288 6.25 -21.62 -27.78
CA ALA A 288 5.52 -21.50 -26.52
C ALA A 288 6.28 -22.17 -25.37
N PHE A 289 6.61 -21.38 -24.34
CA PHE A 289 7.16 -21.88 -23.08
C PHE A 289 6.07 -21.85 -22.00
N ASN A 290 5.93 -22.92 -21.23
CA ASN A 290 4.90 -23.07 -20.19
C ASN A 290 5.49 -23.31 -18.80
N GLU A 291 6.79 -23.09 -18.65
CA GLU A 291 7.52 -23.20 -17.38
C GLU A 291 8.33 -21.94 -17.12
N ASN A 292 8.32 -21.46 -15.90
CA ASN A 292 9.16 -20.36 -15.40
C ASN A 292 10.26 -20.90 -14.47
N PRO A 293 11.36 -20.17 -14.33
CA PRO A 293 11.83 -19.05 -15.14
C PRO A 293 12.27 -19.48 -16.56
N LEU A 294 12.26 -18.54 -17.51
CA LEU A 294 12.74 -18.74 -18.88
C LEU A 294 14.27 -18.71 -18.92
N THR A 295 14.91 -19.71 -18.31
CA THR A 295 16.37 -19.81 -18.25
C THR A 295 16.98 -20.03 -19.63
N PRO A 296 18.27 -19.65 -19.84
CA PRO A 296 18.97 -19.92 -21.10
C PRO A 296 18.89 -21.38 -21.54
N GLN A 297 19.01 -22.32 -20.61
CA GLN A 297 18.91 -23.73 -20.92
C GLN A 297 17.52 -24.12 -21.44
N ARG A 298 16.45 -23.70 -20.77
CA ARG A 298 15.06 -23.96 -21.21
C ARG A 298 14.77 -23.38 -22.58
N LEU A 299 15.27 -22.17 -22.82
CA LEU A 299 15.10 -21.50 -24.13
C LEU A 299 15.82 -22.28 -25.24
N ILE A 300 17.09 -22.64 -25.04
CA ILE A 300 17.87 -23.43 -26.01
C ILE A 300 17.19 -24.77 -26.31
N ASP A 301 16.79 -25.52 -25.26
CA ASP A 301 16.11 -26.82 -25.43
C ASP A 301 14.79 -26.67 -26.19
N GLY A 302 14.04 -25.59 -25.93
CA GLY A 302 12.81 -25.29 -26.66
C GLY A 302 13.05 -24.92 -28.11
N PHE A 303 14.07 -24.11 -28.39
CA PHE A 303 14.42 -23.69 -29.75
C PHE A 303 14.97 -24.87 -30.59
N MET A 304 15.78 -25.75 -29.99
CA MET A 304 16.22 -27.01 -30.63
C MET A 304 15.02 -27.89 -30.98
N LYS A 305 14.09 -28.11 -30.05
CA LYS A 305 12.87 -28.89 -30.30
C LYS A 305 12.00 -28.30 -31.42
N ALA A 306 12.00 -26.98 -31.55
CA ALA A 306 11.26 -26.26 -32.57
C ALA A 306 12.01 -26.15 -33.93
N GLY A 307 13.26 -26.61 -34.03
CA GLY A 307 14.06 -26.53 -35.23
C GLY A 307 14.56 -25.14 -35.58
N LEU A 308 14.69 -24.25 -34.61
CA LEU A 308 15.23 -22.90 -34.82
C LEU A 308 16.76 -22.84 -34.72
N ILE A 309 17.38 -23.82 -34.08
CA ILE A 309 18.82 -24.08 -33.95
C ILE A 309 19.11 -25.56 -34.04
#